data_3683922235b83dd5fa732bd8f5147478
#
_entry.id   3683922235b83dd5fa732bd8f5147478
#
_cell.length_a   1.000
_cell.length_b   1.000
_cell.length_c   1.000
_cell.angle_alpha   90.00
_cell.angle_beta   90.00
_cell.angle_gamma   90.00
#
_symmetry.space_group_name_H-M   'P 1'
#
loop_
_entity.id
_entity.type
_entity.pdbx_description
1 polymer ?
#
loop_
_entity_poly.entity_id
_entity_poly.type
_entity_poly.pdbx_seq_one_letter_code
_entity_poly.pdbx_strand_id
1 'polypeptide(L)'
;MENRKEEKVTLLPRRLFLRLAALALAAVLALGLTACDSLPGSGGHVVKPSTGSSQPFEMHFIDVGQALSVLVECDGQFMLYDGGNVDDGSLVVSYLQKQGVEQLQYVFCSH
;
A
#
# COMPACT_ATOMS: atom_id res chain seq x y z
N MET A 1 -23.03 63.09 1.34
CA MET A 1 -22.70 62.92 2.78
C MET A 1 -22.45 61.43 3.00
N GLU A 2 -21.20 61.06 2.89
CA GLU A 2 -20.77 59.67 3.00
C GLU A 2 -20.34 59.38 4.43
N ASN A 3 -21.08 58.55 5.13
CA ASN A 3 -20.89 58.23 6.53
C ASN A 3 -19.90 57.09 6.64
N ARG A 4 -18.61 57.41 6.67
CA ARG A 4 -17.52 56.44 6.86
C ARG A 4 -17.53 55.99 8.33
N LYS A 5 -18.07 54.83 8.62
CA LYS A 5 -17.96 54.16 9.91
C LYS A 5 -16.49 53.78 10.13
N GLU A 6 -15.85 54.50 11.04
CA GLU A 6 -14.50 54.13 11.52
C GLU A 6 -14.60 52.81 12.31
N GLU A 7 -14.12 51.75 11.75
CA GLU A 7 -13.97 50.47 12.41
C GLU A 7 -12.78 50.59 13.39
N LYS A 8 -13.09 50.66 14.68
CA LYS A 8 -12.07 50.66 15.73
C LYS A 8 -11.42 49.30 15.81
N VAL A 9 -10.27 49.13 15.18
CA VAL A 9 -9.40 47.99 15.38
C VAL A 9 -8.90 48.02 16.82
N THR A 10 -9.49 47.17 17.64
CA THR A 10 -9.09 46.96 19.04
C THR A 10 -7.79 46.17 19.05
N LEU A 11 -6.65 46.82 19.15
CA LEU A 11 -5.37 46.15 19.29
C LEU A 11 -5.35 45.41 20.61
N LEU A 12 -5.28 44.08 20.53
CA LEU A 12 -5.14 43.17 21.68
C LEU A 12 -3.86 43.56 22.46
N PRO A 13 -3.90 43.60 23.81
CA PRO A 13 -2.72 43.92 24.59
C PRO A 13 -1.60 42.93 24.30
N ARG A 14 -0.41 43.41 24.04
CA ARG A 14 0.79 42.65 23.62
C ARG A 14 1.04 41.39 24.48
N ARG A 15 0.68 41.46 25.77
CA ARG A 15 0.80 40.33 26.70
C ARG A 15 -0.19 39.18 26.40
N LEU A 16 -1.39 39.53 25.94
CA LEU A 16 -2.40 38.55 25.55
C LEU A 16 -2.01 37.88 24.22
N PHE A 17 -1.47 38.64 23.27
CA PHE A 17 -0.98 38.13 21.99
C PHE A 17 0.18 37.13 22.19
N LEU A 18 1.13 37.45 23.08
CA LEU A 18 2.25 36.56 23.42
C LEU A 18 1.78 35.25 24.08
N ARG A 19 0.76 35.31 24.93
CA ARG A 19 0.19 34.10 25.57
C ARG A 19 -0.54 33.22 24.58
N LEU A 20 -1.30 33.78 23.65
CA LEU A 20 -1.99 33.03 22.59
C LEU A 20 -1.01 32.42 21.61
N ALA A 21 0.07 33.14 21.25
CA ALA A 21 1.12 32.63 20.40
C ALA A 21 1.88 31.46 21.07
N ALA A 22 2.15 31.53 22.36
CA ALA A 22 2.80 30.45 23.11
C ALA A 22 1.92 29.20 23.21
N LEU A 23 0.60 29.37 23.41
CA LEU A 23 -0.35 28.25 23.43
C LEU A 23 -0.50 27.57 22.05
N ALA A 24 -0.52 28.35 20.98
CA ALA A 24 -0.56 27.83 19.62
C ALA A 24 0.70 27.02 19.29
N LEU A 25 1.89 27.53 19.70
CA LEU A 25 3.16 26.82 19.49
C LEU A 25 3.22 25.50 20.28
N ALA A 26 2.73 25.49 21.51
CA ALA A 26 2.65 24.28 22.33
C ALA A 26 1.69 23.23 21.73
N ALA A 27 0.56 23.65 21.16
CA ALA A 27 -0.37 22.77 20.48
C ALA A 27 0.23 22.13 19.21
N VAL A 28 1.00 22.89 18.43
CA VAL A 28 1.69 22.40 17.24
C VAL A 28 2.78 21.36 17.62
N LEU A 29 3.50 21.60 18.71
CA LEU A 29 4.52 20.66 19.21
C LEU A 29 3.90 19.36 19.77
N ALA A 30 2.71 19.43 20.38
CA ALA A 30 2.03 18.25 20.91
C ALA A 30 1.43 17.38 19.80
N LEU A 31 1.00 17.95 18.67
CA LEU A 31 0.49 17.23 17.51
C LEU A 31 1.61 16.69 16.61
N GLY A 32 2.83 17.20 16.72
CA GLY A 32 3.98 16.80 15.91
C GLY A 32 4.67 15.51 16.34
N LEU A 33 4.33 14.92 17.50
CA LEU A 33 5.00 13.72 18.02
C LEU A 33 4.36 12.39 17.62
N THR A 34 3.29 12.40 16.83
CA THR A 34 2.65 11.16 16.36
C THR A 34 2.82 10.91 14.85
N ALA A 35 3.67 11.67 14.16
CA ALA A 35 3.90 11.51 12.73
C ALA A 35 5.32 10.98 12.44
N CYS A 36 5.68 9.84 13.02
CA CYS A 36 6.85 9.07 12.60
C CYS A 36 6.46 7.62 12.43
N ASP A 37 5.62 7.32 11.43
CA ASP A 37 5.53 5.95 10.90
C ASP A 37 4.90 5.87 9.50
N SER A 38 5.23 6.79 8.61
CA SER A 38 4.87 6.62 7.20
C SER A 38 5.77 7.46 6.32
N LEU A 39 7.04 7.06 6.23
CA LEU A 39 7.85 7.39 5.06
C LEU A 39 7.56 6.33 4.00
N PRO A 40 7.15 6.69 2.78
CA PRO A 40 7.19 5.78 1.66
C PRO A 40 8.66 5.63 1.27
N GLY A 41 9.39 4.86 2.06
CA GLY A 41 10.74 4.42 1.76
C GLY A 41 10.63 3.28 0.77
N SER A 42 11.22 3.44 -0.40
CA SER A 42 11.71 2.38 -1.25
C SER A 42 12.51 1.38 -0.38
N GLY A 43 11.83 0.40 0.16
CA GLY A 43 12.39 -0.63 0.99
C GLY A 43 11.78 -1.94 0.58
N GLY A 44 12.61 -2.88 0.15
CA GLY A 44 12.21 -4.23 -0.14
C GLY A 44 11.25 -4.74 0.95
N HIS A 45 10.17 -5.33 0.53
CA HIS A 45 9.22 -5.99 1.39
C HIS A 45 9.96 -7.11 2.14
N VAL A 46 10.42 -6.81 3.36
CA VAL A 46 10.82 -7.87 4.28
C VAL A 46 9.53 -8.54 4.71
N VAL A 47 9.20 -9.65 4.09
CA VAL A 47 8.09 -10.51 4.52
C VAL A 47 8.45 -11.01 5.92
N LYS A 48 7.87 -10.39 6.94
CA LYS A 48 7.95 -10.89 8.30
C LYS A 48 7.19 -12.22 8.33
N PRO A 49 7.80 -13.34 8.68
CA PRO A 49 7.06 -14.58 8.80
C PRO A 49 5.96 -14.40 9.83
N SER A 50 4.71 -14.43 9.40
CA SER A 50 3.57 -14.42 10.30
C SER A 50 3.48 -15.80 10.96
N THR A 51 3.95 -15.88 12.18
CA THR A 51 3.68 -17.03 13.04
C THR A 51 2.20 -17.02 13.38
N GLY A 52 1.40 -17.84 12.70
CA GLY A 52 0.13 -18.22 13.26
C GLY A 52 -1.15 -18.15 12.44
N SER A 53 -1.16 -17.87 11.16
CA SER A 53 -2.31 -18.20 10.32
C SER A 53 -1.94 -19.39 9.43
N SER A 54 -2.58 -20.51 9.63
CA SER A 54 -2.52 -21.65 8.70
C SER A 54 -3.34 -21.30 7.45
N GLN A 55 -2.91 -20.29 6.72
CA GLN A 55 -3.47 -20.04 5.40
C GLN A 55 -2.89 -21.11 4.47
N PRO A 56 -3.72 -21.73 3.65
CA PRO A 56 -3.25 -22.74 2.73
C PRO A 56 -2.23 -22.11 1.78
N PHE A 57 -1.07 -22.75 1.70
CA PHE A 57 -0.06 -22.46 0.70
C PHE A 57 -0.09 -23.61 -0.29
N GLU A 58 -0.38 -23.33 -1.56
CA GLU A 58 -0.48 -24.34 -2.61
C GLU A 58 0.44 -23.99 -3.78
N MET A 59 1.03 -25.02 -4.36
CA MET A 59 1.83 -24.91 -5.59
C MET A 59 1.27 -25.89 -6.62
N HIS A 60 0.88 -25.36 -7.78
CA HIS A 60 0.35 -26.12 -8.89
C HIS A 60 1.38 -26.17 -10.01
N PHE A 61 1.91 -27.32 -10.31
CA PHE A 61 2.76 -27.54 -11.47
C PHE A 61 1.86 -27.85 -12.66
N ILE A 62 1.79 -26.90 -13.60
CA ILE A 62 0.96 -27.03 -14.79
C ILE A 62 1.74 -27.81 -15.82
N ASP A 63 1.16 -28.90 -16.35
CA ASP A 63 1.80 -29.71 -17.38
C ASP A 63 1.79 -28.99 -18.73
N VAL A 64 2.92 -28.39 -19.03
CA VAL A 64 3.23 -27.68 -20.28
C VAL A 64 4.35 -28.38 -21.06
N GLY A 65 4.50 -29.71 -20.87
CA GLY A 65 5.51 -30.50 -21.57
C GLY A 65 6.94 -30.18 -21.17
N GLN A 66 7.75 -29.72 -22.12
CA GLN A 66 9.20 -29.44 -21.89
C GLN A 66 9.49 -28.05 -21.31
N ALA A 67 8.49 -27.30 -20.96
CA ALA A 67 8.60 -25.97 -20.36
C ALA A 67 8.25 -26.01 -18.87
N LEU A 68 8.19 -24.83 -18.26
CA LEU A 68 7.80 -24.66 -16.87
C LEU A 68 6.59 -23.71 -16.79
N SER A 69 5.64 -24.05 -15.92
CA SER A 69 4.60 -23.14 -15.50
C SER A 69 4.12 -23.56 -14.10
N VAL A 70 4.22 -22.65 -13.13
CA VAL A 70 3.85 -22.91 -11.74
C VAL A 70 2.94 -21.80 -11.24
N LEU A 71 1.74 -22.19 -10.81
CA LEU A 71 0.86 -21.30 -10.06
C LEU A 71 1.14 -21.50 -8.57
N VAL A 72 1.36 -20.41 -7.87
CA VAL A 72 1.50 -20.38 -6.41
C VAL A 72 0.32 -19.61 -5.83
N GLU A 73 -0.36 -20.23 -4.88
CA GLU A 73 -1.43 -19.62 -4.11
C GLU A 73 -1.01 -19.50 -2.65
N CYS A 74 -1.22 -18.31 -2.07
CA CYS A 74 -1.03 -18.07 -0.66
C CYS A 74 -1.99 -16.97 -0.19
N ASP A 75 -2.84 -17.30 0.77
CA ASP A 75 -3.79 -16.36 1.38
C ASP A 75 -4.69 -15.66 0.33
N GLY A 76 -5.16 -16.41 -0.66
CA GLY A 76 -6.00 -15.89 -1.74
C GLY A 76 -5.26 -14.97 -2.72
N GLN A 77 -3.94 -14.91 -2.65
CA GLN A 77 -3.08 -14.23 -3.63
C GLN A 77 -2.43 -15.25 -4.56
N PHE A 78 -2.31 -14.87 -5.82
CA PHE A 78 -1.83 -15.76 -6.86
C PHE A 78 -0.58 -15.18 -7.55
N MET A 79 0.39 -16.04 -7.78
CA MET A 79 1.60 -15.77 -8.53
C MET A 79 1.81 -16.83 -9.61
N LEU A 80 2.08 -16.41 -10.83
CA LEU A 80 2.48 -17.31 -11.90
C LEU A 80 4.00 -17.18 -12.13
N TYR A 81 4.70 -18.31 -12.08
CA TYR A 81 6.10 -18.42 -12.45
C TYR A 81 6.22 -19.17 -13.77
N ASP A 82 6.64 -18.51 -14.81
CA ASP A 82 6.66 -18.91 -16.20
C ASP A 82 5.27 -19.31 -16.77
N GLY A 83 5.12 -19.20 -18.05
CA GLY A 83 3.86 -19.44 -18.76
C GLY A 83 3.90 -20.62 -19.74
N GLY A 84 4.92 -21.47 -19.65
CA GLY A 84 5.12 -22.52 -20.65
C GLY A 84 5.75 -22.01 -21.94
N ASN A 85 5.61 -22.76 -23.02
CA ASN A 85 6.02 -22.33 -24.36
C ASN A 85 5.03 -21.33 -24.95
N VAL A 86 5.37 -20.75 -26.08
CA VAL A 86 4.53 -19.78 -26.80
C VAL A 86 3.12 -20.31 -27.09
N ASP A 87 2.99 -21.60 -27.36
CA ASP A 87 1.72 -22.25 -27.70
C ASP A 87 0.91 -22.71 -26.48
N ASP A 88 1.49 -22.66 -25.27
CA ASP A 88 0.83 -23.14 -24.04
C ASP A 88 -0.07 -22.10 -23.37
N GLY A 89 -0.07 -20.86 -23.84
CA GLY A 89 -0.79 -19.76 -23.22
C GLY A 89 -2.27 -20.03 -22.97
N SER A 90 -2.97 -20.64 -23.92
CA SER A 90 -4.40 -21.00 -23.79
C SER A 90 -4.63 -22.08 -22.75
N LEU A 91 -3.72 -23.05 -22.63
CA LEU A 91 -3.75 -24.10 -21.62
C LEU A 91 -3.57 -23.49 -20.22
N VAL A 92 -2.54 -22.66 -20.05
CA VAL A 92 -2.26 -22.00 -18.77
C VAL A 92 -3.42 -21.12 -18.34
N VAL A 93 -3.95 -20.27 -19.23
CA VAL A 93 -5.11 -19.42 -18.93
C VAL A 93 -6.33 -20.25 -18.53
N SER A 94 -6.62 -21.35 -19.25
CA SER A 94 -7.73 -22.25 -18.92
C SER A 94 -7.54 -22.89 -17.54
N TYR A 95 -6.30 -23.24 -17.19
CA TYR A 95 -5.98 -23.79 -15.87
C TYR A 95 -6.23 -22.75 -14.77
N LEU A 96 -5.73 -21.51 -14.94
CA LEU A 96 -5.93 -20.42 -13.99
C LEU A 96 -7.42 -20.16 -13.75
N GLN A 97 -8.20 -20.08 -14.82
CA GLN A 97 -9.65 -19.90 -14.73
C GLN A 97 -10.34 -21.04 -13.96
N LYS A 98 -9.92 -22.29 -14.19
CA LYS A 98 -10.44 -23.47 -13.48
C LYS A 98 -10.13 -23.42 -11.99
N GLN A 99 -8.99 -22.85 -11.60
CA GLN A 99 -8.61 -22.61 -10.20
C GLN A 99 -9.29 -21.35 -9.60
N GLY A 100 -10.13 -20.65 -10.35
CA GLY A 100 -10.83 -19.45 -9.89
C GLY A 100 -9.94 -18.21 -9.78
N VAL A 101 -8.79 -18.21 -10.47
CA VAL A 101 -7.88 -17.06 -10.47
C VAL A 101 -8.47 -15.94 -11.32
N GLU A 102 -8.90 -14.86 -10.68
CA GLU A 102 -9.40 -13.66 -11.36
C GLU A 102 -8.28 -12.68 -11.66
N GLN A 103 -7.24 -12.66 -10.81
CA GLN A 103 -6.11 -11.75 -10.93
C GLN A 103 -4.83 -12.42 -10.42
N LEU A 104 -3.74 -12.23 -11.15
CA LEU A 104 -2.38 -12.55 -10.68
C LEU A 104 -1.77 -11.30 -10.06
N GLN A 105 -1.32 -11.39 -8.81
CA GLN A 105 -0.58 -10.32 -8.14
C GLN A 105 0.83 -10.21 -8.68
N TYR A 106 1.42 -11.33 -9.08
CA TYR A 106 2.78 -11.39 -9.63
C TYR A 106 2.85 -12.35 -10.80
N VAL A 107 3.66 -11.98 -11.79
CA VAL A 107 4.08 -12.85 -12.88
C VAL A 107 5.58 -12.76 -13.00
N PHE A 108 6.27 -13.88 -12.94
CA PHE A 108 7.69 -13.99 -13.16
C PHE A 108 7.97 -14.77 -14.44
N CYS A 109 8.87 -14.25 -15.27
CA CYS A 109 9.36 -14.94 -16.45
C CYS A 109 10.86 -15.17 -16.26
N SER A 110 11.28 -16.43 -16.30
CA SER A 110 12.69 -16.78 -16.11
C SER A 110 13.54 -16.50 -17.37
N HIS A 111 12.93 -16.48 -18.56
CA HIS A 111 13.59 -16.23 -19.85
C HIS A 111 12.62 -15.84 -20.96
#